data_27519f3bbca5b2d80fea2b65f1297db8
#
_entry.id   27519f3bbca5b2d80fea2b65f1297db8
#
_cell.length_a   1.000
_cell.length_b   1.000
_cell.length_c   1.000
_cell.angle_alpha   90.00
_cell.angle_beta   90.00
_cell.angle_gamma   90.00
#
_symmetry.space_group_name_H-M   'P 1'
#
loop_
_entity.id
_entity.type
_entity.pdbx_description
1 polymer ?
#
loop_
_entity_poly.entity_id
_entity_poly.type
_entity_poly.pdbx_seq_one_letter_code
_entity_poly.pdbx_strand_id
1 'polypeptide(L)'
;MKPSQKRLRVIPVKMGTERLTGAVAVLVDLVARLRGPDGCPWDAEQTDSTIKLYLLEEAYEVLEAIEKSSPGDVCQELGDLLFHIIFLARMAEERQEFDFTEVVESITEKMIRRHPHVFGRTSVDNAEDVAINWARIKKEEKKTSGDSSSLLDGVPVNLPALLRAHRLIERASKSGPDSPDTGDTWDKVLEKFESLRTAVANNDRDLFGREMGGFFFCLVKLARHWGFNSEHLLRTANKEFIHRFENMARELEVSGIKTVKSKQEQMKRALDKVKDRRL
;
A
#
# COMPACT_ATOMS: atom_id res chain seq x y z
N MET A 1 14.31 22.86 26.88
CA MET A 1 14.80 23.80 25.83
C MET A 1 13.90 23.59 24.61
N LYS A 2 13.08 24.59 24.24
CA LYS A 2 12.27 24.52 23.04
C LYS A 2 13.20 24.44 21.81
N PRO A 3 12.97 23.54 20.83
CA PRO A 3 13.77 23.54 19.62
C PRO A 3 13.52 24.83 18.83
N SER A 4 14.61 25.43 18.37
CA SER A 4 14.65 26.63 17.58
C SER A 4 13.74 26.51 16.36
N GLN A 5 12.78 27.43 16.24
CA GLN A 5 11.97 27.64 15.04
C GLN A 5 12.90 27.94 13.85
N LYS A 6 13.32 26.90 13.12
CA LYS A 6 13.90 27.07 11.77
C LYS A 6 12.75 27.49 10.87
N ARG A 7 12.72 28.77 10.48
CA ARG A 7 11.78 29.29 9.49
C ARG A 7 11.89 28.42 8.22
N LEU A 8 10.75 27.76 7.90
CA LEU A 8 10.53 27.16 6.58
C LEU A 8 10.93 28.18 5.50
N ARG A 9 11.70 27.76 4.51
CA ARG A 9 11.86 28.53 3.27
C ARG A 9 10.46 28.66 2.67
N VAL A 10 9.91 29.87 2.74
CA VAL A 10 8.55 30.17 2.31
C VAL A 10 8.45 29.86 0.81
N ILE A 11 7.77 28.78 0.46
CA ILE A 11 7.27 28.58 -0.88
C ILE A 11 6.20 29.65 -1.07
N PRO A 12 6.30 30.55 -2.07
CA PRO A 12 5.31 31.59 -2.24
C PRO A 12 3.95 30.97 -2.50
N VAL A 13 3.01 31.23 -1.58
CA VAL A 13 1.63 30.77 -1.66
C VAL A 13 0.94 31.55 -2.78
N LYS A 14 0.43 30.82 -3.81
CA LYS A 14 -0.25 31.44 -4.95
C LYS A 14 -1.60 32.03 -4.54
N MET A 15 -2.03 33.11 -5.18
CA MET A 15 -3.42 33.62 -5.07
C MET A 15 -4.43 32.51 -5.35
N GLY A 16 -5.45 32.38 -4.50
CA GLY A 16 -6.45 31.28 -4.54
C GLY A 16 -6.34 30.25 -3.43
N THR A 17 -5.31 30.33 -2.59
CA THR A 17 -5.06 29.40 -1.46
C THR A 17 -6.02 29.65 -0.28
N GLU A 18 -6.68 30.81 -0.21
CA GLU A 18 -7.62 31.16 0.87
C GLU A 18 -8.77 30.15 0.97
N ARG A 19 -9.33 29.73 -0.17
CA ARG A 19 -10.38 28.70 -0.19
C ARG A 19 -9.88 27.36 0.35
N LEU A 20 -8.68 26.93 -0.06
CA LEU A 20 -8.08 25.68 0.39
C LEU A 20 -7.76 25.73 1.89
N THR A 21 -7.11 26.82 2.33
CA THR A 21 -6.78 27.02 3.77
C THR A 21 -8.05 27.04 4.62
N GLY A 22 -9.09 27.73 4.16
CA GLY A 22 -10.39 27.75 4.84
C GLY A 22 -11.02 26.35 4.92
N ALA A 23 -11.03 25.59 3.82
CA ALA A 23 -11.61 24.26 3.81
C ALA A 23 -10.87 23.29 4.74
N VAL A 24 -9.53 23.33 4.74
CA VAL A 24 -8.72 22.48 5.65
C VAL A 24 -8.94 22.90 7.10
N ALA A 25 -8.97 24.19 7.41
CA ALA A 25 -9.22 24.68 8.76
C ALA A 25 -10.61 24.25 9.29
N VAL A 26 -11.64 24.31 8.43
CA VAL A 26 -12.99 23.85 8.77
C VAL A 26 -13.00 22.36 9.08
N LEU A 27 -12.27 21.53 8.31
CA LEU A 27 -12.20 20.09 8.55
C LEU A 27 -11.46 19.77 9.87
N VAL A 28 -10.38 20.48 10.17
CA VAL A 28 -9.65 20.35 11.45
C VAL A 28 -10.56 20.72 12.63
N ASP A 29 -11.29 21.85 12.54
CA ASP A 29 -12.24 22.28 13.58
C ASP A 29 -13.40 21.28 13.73
N LEU A 30 -13.90 20.72 12.64
CA LEU A 30 -14.93 19.69 12.66
C LEU A 30 -14.48 18.47 13.47
N VAL A 31 -13.29 17.93 13.21
CA VAL A 31 -12.75 16.79 13.97
C VAL A 31 -12.56 17.14 15.44
N ALA A 32 -12.06 18.35 15.74
CA ALA A 32 -11.91 18.82 17.11
C ALA A 32 -13.27 18.90 17.85
N ARG A 33 -14.34 19.31 17.17
CA ARG A 33 -15.69 19.33 17.73
C ARG A 33 -16.27 17.93 17.92
N LEU A 34 -16.08 17.04 16.96
CA LEU A 34 -16.53 15.64 17.08
C LEU A 34 -15.97 14.96 18.32
N ARG A 35 -14.72 15.24 18.68
CA ARG A 35 -14.06 14.71 19.87
C ARG A 35 -14.18 15.57 21.12
N GLY A 36 -14.82 16.74 21.01
CA GLY A 36 -15.02 17.66 22.13
C GLY A 36 -16.07 17.18 23.15
N PRO A 37 -16.22 17.89 24.27
CA PRO A 37 -17.14 17.50 25.36
C PRO A 37 -18.61 17.36 24.93
N ASP A 38 -19.05 18.19 23.97
CA ASP A 38 -20.41 18.17 23.41
C ASP A 38 -20.44 17.51 22.02
N GLY A 39 -19.42 16.73 21.70
CA GLY A 39 -19.22 16.08 20.39
C GLY A 39 -19.91 14.72 20.27
N CYS A 40 -19.40 13.88 19.40
CA CYS A 40 -19.92 12.54 19.16
C CYS A 40 -19.35 11.55 20.19
N PRO A 41 -20.18 10.85 20.98
CA PRO A 41 -19.70 9.88 21.94
C PRO A 41 -18.90 8.75 21.29
N TRP A 42 -19.28 8.32 20.08
CA TRP A 42 -18.59 7.28 19.33
C TRP A 42 -17.18 7.74 18.91
N ASP A 43 -17.04 8.98 18.44
CA ASP A 43 -15.73 9.55 18.05
C ASP A 43 -14.84 9.77 19.27
N ALA A 44 -15.39 10.13 20.42
CA ALA A 44 -14.68 10.31 21.68
C ALA A 44 -14.05 9.00 22.19
N GLU A 45 -14.71 7.85 21.96
CA GLU A 45 -14.22 6.53 22.37
C GLU A 45 -13.15 5.93 21.46
N GLN A 46 -12.88 6.54 20.28
CA GLN A 46 -11.90 6.01 19.35
C GLN A 46 -10.47 6.05 19.92
N THR A 47 -9.72 5.02 19.60
CA THR A 47 -8.31 4.84 19.96
C THR A 47 -7.45 4.71 18.70
N ASP A 48 -6.11 4.85 18.82
CA ASP A 48 -5.17 4.61 17.72
C ASP A 48 -5.38 3.21 17.10
N SER A 49 -5.76 2.23 17.94
CA SER A 49 -5.99 0.85 17.51
C SER A 49 -7.25 0.68 16.68
N THR A 50 -8.28 1.48 16.90
CA THR A 50 -9.50 1.46 16.10
C THR A 50 -9.32 2.26 14.81
N ILE A 51 -8.78 3.47 14.90
CA ILE A 51 -8.59 4.36 13.74
C ILE A 51 -7.60 3.79 12.72
N LYS A 52 -6.55 3.08 13.14
CA LYS A 52 -5.61 2.45 12.20
C LYS A 52 -6.28 1.45 11.24
N LEU A 53 -7.39 0.81 11.65
CA LEU A 53 -8.12 -0.11 10.79
C LEU A 53 -8.91 0.65 9.73
N TYR A 54 -9.62 1.72 10.12
CA TYR A 54 -10.31 2.60 9.18
C TYR A 54 -9.34 3.27 8.21
N LEU A 55 -8.21 3.80 8.69
CA LEU A 55 -7.17 4.37 7.82
C LEU A 55 -6.69 3.39 6.76
N LEU A 56 -6.57 2.10 7.10
CA LEU A 56 -6.18 1.06 6.15
C LEU A 56 -7.32 0.75 5.17
N GLU A 57 -8.55 0.71 5.63
CA GLU A 57 -9.76 0.51 4.82
C GLU A 57 -9.89 1.61 3.78
N GLU A 58 -9.88 2.88 4.19
CA GLU A 58 -9.92 4.04 3.28
C GLU A 58 -8.77 4.03 2.26
N ALA A 59 -7.56 3.64 2.70
CA ALA A 59 -6.43 3.52 1.77
C ALA A 59 -6.70 2.45 0.68
N TYR A 60 -7.38 1.36 0.98
CA TYR A 60 -7.80 0.36 -0.01
C TYR A 60 -8.97 0.83 -0.88
N GLU A 61 -9.90 1.63 -0.33
CA GLU A 61 -11.01 2.22 -1.09
C GLU A 61 -10.49 3.26 -2.09
N VAL A 62 -9.51 4.09 -1.72
CA VAL A 62 -8.77 4.96 -2.66
C VAL A 62 -8.16 4.13 -3.80
N LEU A 63 -7.49 3.00 -3.49
CA LEU A 63 -6.90 2.14 -4.52
C LEU A 63 -7.98 1.57 -5.45
N GLU A 64 -9.11 1.15 -4.90
CA GLU A 64 -10.23 0.62 -5.67
C GLU A 64 -10.87 1.68 -6.57
N ALA A 65 -11.07 2.90 -6.06
CA ALA A 65 -11.59 4.04 -6.83
C ALA A 65 -10.67 4.40 -8.01
N ILE A 66 -9.34 4.39 -7.80
CA ILE A 66 -8.34 4.59 -8.86
C ILE A 66 -8.45 3.48 -9.91
N GLU A 67 -8.55 2.21 -9.48
CA GLU A 67 -8.66 1.06 -10.39
C GLU A 67 -9.95 1.08 -11.21
N LYS A 68 -11.05 1.61 -10.66
CA LYS A 68 -12.32 1.82 -11.36
C LYS A 68 -12.32 3.03 -12.30
N SER A 69 -11.26 3.87 -12.24
CA SER A 69 -11.13 5.12 -13.01
C SER A 69 -12.30 6.09 -12.80
N SER A 70 -12.81 6.18 -11.56
CA SER A 70 -13.89 7.11 -11.15
C SER A 70 -13.32 8.32 -10.43
N PRO A 71 -13.18 9.50 -11.09
CA PRO A 71 -12.63 10.69 -10.43
C PRO A 71 -13.46 11.18 -9.23
N GLY A 72 -14.78 10.97 -9.26
CA GLY A 72 -15.68 11.33 -8.17
C GLY A 72 -15.42 10.49 -6.92
N ASP A 73 -15.34 9.15 -7.10
CA ASP A 73 -15.05 8.23 -6.01
C ASP A 73 -13.64 8.47 -5.45
N VAL A 74 -12.63 8.67 -6.33
CA VAL A 74 -11.27 9.02 -5.88
C VAL A 74 -11.26 10.28 -5.01
N CYS A 75 -12.05 11.30 -5.37
CA CYS A 75 -12.15 12.53 -4.58
C CYS A 75 -12.78 12.27 -3.21
N GLN A 76 -13.82 11.43 -3.15
CA GLN A 76 -14.49 11.04 -1.91
C GLN A 76 -13.56 10.27 -1.00
N GLU A 77 -12.99 9.17 -1.48
CA GLU A 77 -12.11 8.29 -0.68
C GLU A 77 -10.83 9.01 -0.20
N LEU A 78 -10.29 9.95 -1.00
CA LEU A 78 -9.20 10.82 -0.54
C LEU A 78 -9.67 11.77 0.60
N GLY A 79 -10.92 12.17 0.60
CA GLY A 79 -11.51 12.95 1.69
C GLY A 79 -11.60 12.15 2.98
N ASP A 80 -12.08 10.91 2.90
CA ASP A 80 -12.22 9.99 4.04
C ASP A 80 -10.85 9.61 4.61
N LEU A 81 -9.87 9.33 3.76
CA LEU A 81 -8.49 9.12 4.17
C LEU A 81 -7.89 10.35 4.87
N LEU A 82 -8.13 11.57 4.36
CA LEU A 82 -7.68 12.81 4.97
C LEU A 82 -8.35 13.06 6.32
N PHE A 83 -9.64 12.74 6.45
CA PHE A 83 -10.37 12.81 7.72
C PHE A 83 -9.68 11.95 8.79
N HIS A 84 -9.34 10.71 8.50
CA HIS A 84 -8.65 9.82 9.45
C HIS A 84 -7.23 10.27 9.80
N ILE A 85 -6.52 10.90 8.86
CA ILE A 85 -5.20 11.52 9.14
C ILE A 85 -5.36 12.67 10.16
N ILE A 86 -6.31 13.57 9.95
CA ILE A 86 -6.58 14.69 10.86
C ILE A 86 -7.08 14.17 12.20
N PHE A 87 -7.91 13.14 12.21
CA PHE A 87 -8.42 12.50 13.41
C PHE A 87 -7.30 11.94 14.31
N LEU A 88 -6.34 11.22 13.71
CA LEU A 88 -5.16 10.74 14.42
C LEU A 88 -4.29 11.89 14.96
N ALA A 89 -4.11 12.95 14.17
CA ALA A 89 -3.38 14.13 14.63
C ALA A 89 -4.08 14.82 15.81
N ARG A 90 -5.43 14.89 15.79
CA ARG A 90 -6.22 15.42 16.91
C ARG A 90 -6.05 14.57 18.18
N MET A 91 -6.06 13.25 18.06
CA MET A 91 -5.81 12.35 19.20
C MET A 91 -4.40 12.53 19.79
N ALA A 92 -3.40 12.75 18.94
CA ALA A 92 -2.04 13.05 19.37
C ALA A 92 -1.94 14.42 20.09
N GLU A 93 -2.66 15.43 19.58
CA GLU A 93 -2.75 16.75 20.22
C GLU A 93 -3.38 16.66 21.61
N GLU A 94 -4.44 15.87 21.80
CA GLU A 94 -5.05 15.61 23.12
C GLU A 94 -4.06 15.00 24.12
N ARG A 95 -3.10 14.22 23.62
CA ARG A 95 -2.00 13.63 24.42
C ARG A 95 -0.79 14.56 24.54
N GLN A 96 -0.82 15.77 23.93
CA GLN A 96 0.28 16.73 23.89
C GLN A 96 1.55 16.18 23.20
N GLU A 97 1.39 15.32 22.21
CA GLU A 97 2.48 14.72 21.45
C GLU A 97 2.85 15.59 20.22
N PHE A 98 1.90 15.84 19.35
CA PHE A 98 2.01 16.71 18.17
C PHE A 98 0.61 17.10 17.67
N ASP A 99 0.53 18.12 16.80
CA ASP A 99 -0.70 18.56 16.15
C ASP A 99 -0.68 18.34 14.62
N PHE A 100 -1.77 18.65 13.95
CA PHE A 100 -1.87 18.53 12.49
C PHE A 100 -0.93 19.50 11.75
N THR A 101 -0.62 20.65 12.32
CA THR A 101 0.33 21.62 11.76
C THR A 101 1.72 21.00 11.68
N GLU A 102 2.16 20.36 12.77
CA GLU A 102 3.47 19.68 12.84
C GLU A 102 3.56 18.51 11.84
N VAL A 103 2.45 17.79 11.60
CA VAL A 103 2.40 16.73 10.56
C VAL A 103 2.65 17.36 9.18
N VAL A 104 1.96 18.45 8.84
CA VAL A 104 2.10 19.15 7.55
C VAL A 104 3.49 19.77 7.39
N GLU A 105 4.02 20.41 8.43
CA GLU A 105 5.36 21.01 8.41
C GLU A 105 6.43 19.94 8.24
N SER A 106 6.35 18.85 8.98
CA SER A 106 7.30 17.73 8.91
C SER A 106 7.39 17.12 7.50
N ILE A 107 6.26 16.87 6.86
CA ILE A 107 6.27 16.33 5.50
C ILE A 107 6.76 17.36 4.49
N THR A 108 6.40 18.63 4.66
CA THR A 108 6.84 19.73 3.78
C THR A 108 8.36 19.90 3.83
N GLU A 109 8.93 19.98 5.02
CA GLU A 109 10.41 20.07 5.19
C GLU A 109 11.12 18.86 4.59
N LYS A 110 10.58 17.65 4.82
CA LYS A 110 11.11 16.41 4.24
C LYS A 110 11.10 16.45 2.72
N MET A 111 10.02 16.91 2.09
CA MET A 111 9.91 17.00 0.63
C MET A 111 10.85 18.06 0.04
N ILE A 112 10.94 19.22 0.65
CA ILE A 112 11.89 20.29 0.23
C ILE A 112 13.33 19.75 0.30
N ARG A 113 13.72 19.13 1.39
CA ARG A 113 15.06 18.59 1.58
C ARG A 113 15.40 17.48 0.56
N ARG A 114 14.42 16.64 0.21
CA ARG A 114 14.62 15.52 -0.73
C ARG A 114 14.52 15.92 -2.21
N HIS A 115 14.12 17.17 -2.51
CA HIS A 115 14.05 17.68 -3.88
C HIS A 115 14.97 18.89 -4.08
N PRO A 116 16.29 18.76 -3.84
CA PRO A 116 17.23 19.89 -3.97
C PRO A 116 17.38 20.38 -5.42
N HIS A 117 16.95 19.60 -6.40
CA HIS A 117 16.85 19.99 -7.80
C HIS A 117 15.65 20.92 -8.09
N VAL A 118 14.62 20.95 -7.23
CA VAL A 118 13.47 21.85 -7.36
C VAL A 118 13.61 23.05 -6.42
N PHE A 119 14.03 22.84 -5.18
CA PHE A 119 14.06 23.85 -4.13
C PHE A 119 15.48 24.36 -3.80
N GLY A 120 16.50 23.84 -4.44
CA GLY A 120 17.91 24.16 -4.23
C GLY A 120 18.63 24.53 -5.52
N ARG A 121 19.91 24.11 -5.61
CA ARG A 121 20.79 24.38 -6.73
C ARG A 121 21.35 23.13 -7.41
N THR A 122 20.85 21.96 -7.06
CA THR A 122 21.30 20.69 -7.65
C THR A 122 20.70 20.54 -9.05
N SER A 123 21.51 20.24 -10.05
CA SER A 123 21.04 19.89 -11.39
C SER A 123 20.82 18.39 -11.48
N VAL A 124 19.82 17.97 -12.26
CA VAL A 124 19.53 16.59 -12.63
C VAL A 124 19.07 16.58 -14.08
N ASP A 125 19.49 15.57 -14.83
CA ASP A 125 19.22 15.50 -16.27
C ASP A 125 18.02 14.58 -16.57
N ASN A 126 17.72 13.65 -15.67
CA ASN A 126 16.67 12.64 -15.87
C ASN A 126 16.10 12.12 -14.52
N ALA A 127 15.06 11.27 -14.61
CA ALA A 127 14.40 10.68 -13.44
C ALA A 127 15.31 9.71 -12.65
N GLU A 128 16.31 9.11 -13.30
CA GLU A 128 17.26 8.21 -12.66
C GLU A 128 18.17 8.96 -11.70
N ASP A 129 18.70 10.14 -12.12
CA ASP A 129 19.48 11.03 -11.27
C ASP A 129 18.69 11.48 -10.03
N VAL A 130 17.40 11.76 -10.20
CA VAL A 130 16.51 12.08 -9.09
C VAL A 130 16.44 10.91 -8.12
N ALA A 131 16.25 9.67 -8.61
CA ALA A 131 16.17 8.47 -7.77
C ALA A 131 17.46 8.20 -7.00
N ILE A 132 18.62 8.39 -7.64
CA ILE A 132 19.96 8.26 -7.03
C ILE A 132 20.14 9.32 -5.91
N ASN A 133 19.84 10.58 -6.20
CA ASN A 133 19.92 11.66 -5.23
C ASN A 133 19.00 11.44 -4.03
N TRP A 134 17.77 10.99 -4.27
CA TRP A 134 16.81 10.64 -3.23
C TRP A 134 17.33 9.52 -2.31
N ALA A 135 17.90 8.46 -2.89
CA ALA A 135 18.46 7.34 -2.13
C ALA A 135 19.65 7.80 -1.27
N ARG A 136 20.53 8.67 -1.82
CA ARG A 136 21.66 9.25 -1.10
C ARG A 136 21.19 10.09 0.09
N ILE A 137 20.25 11.00 -0.12
CA ILE A 137 19.71 11.89 0.94
C ILE A 137 19.05 11.04 2.06
N LYS A 138 18.23 10.04 1.71
CA LYS A 138 17.67 9.12 2.70
C LYS A 138 18.72 8.38 3.52
N LYS A 139 19.82 7.98 2.90
CA LYS A 139 20.92 7.31 3.59
C LYS A 139 21.64 8.25 4.56
N GLU A 140 21.81 9.52 4.18
CA GLU A 140 22.39 10.57 5.04
C GLU A 140 21.48 10.89 6.24
N GLU A 141 20.17 11.02 6.01
CA GLU A 141 19.17 11.22 7.07
C GLU A 141 19.23 10.12 8.15
N LYS A 142 19.32 8.85 7.72
CA LYS A 142 19.44 7.71 8.65
C LYS A 142 20.73 7.75 9.47
N LYS A 143 21.84 8.13 8.84
CA LYS A 143 23.13 8.28 9.57
C LYS A 143 23.06 9.36 10.64
N THR A 144 22.38 10.47 10.36
CA THR A 144 22.27 11.61 11.26
C THR A 144 21.33 11.32 12.46
N SER A 145 20.31 10.48 12.25
CA SER A 145 19.38 10.05 13.32
C SER A 145 19.95 8.98 14.26
N GLY A 146 21.18 8.50 14.03
CA GLY A 146 21.78 7.43 14.82
C GLY A 146 21.14 6.06 14.62
N ASP A 147 20.27 5.94 13.65
CA ASP A 147 19.54 4.73 13.32
C ASP A 147 20.44 3.79 12.49
N SER A 148 21.15 2.92 13.18
CA SER A 148 22.00 1.86 12.60
C SER A 148 21.18 0.69 12.04
N SER A 149 19.89 0.92 11.77
CA SER A 149 18.98 -0.12 11.29
C SER A 149 19.46 -0.72 9.97
N SER A 150 19.25 -2.03 9.83
CA SER A 150 19.47 -2.76 8.58
C SER A 150 18.79 -2.06 7.40
N LEU A 151 19.33 -2.21 6.23
CA LEU A 151 18.76 -1.70 4.99
C LEU A 151 17.28 -2.07 4.81
N LEU A 152 16.89 -3.23 5.34
CA LEU A 152 15.55 -3.80 5.24
C LEU A 152 14.59 -3.35 6.34
N ASP A 153 15.09 -2.81 7.47
CA ASP A 153 14.27 -2.44 8.64
C ASP A 153 13.23 -1.35 8.40
N GLY A 154 13.39 -0.57 7.35
CA GLY A 154 12.38 0.43 7.02
C GLY A 154 11.22 -0.08 6.15
N VAL A 155 11.00 -1.42 6.03
CA VAL A 155 9.83 -2.00 5.39
C VAL A 155 8.84 -2.41 6.48
N PRO A 156 7.67 -1.74 6.59
CA PRO A 156 6.72 -2.02 7.66
C PRO A 156 6.35 -3.51 7.71
N VAL A 157 6.30 -4.07 8.92
CA VAL A 157 5.99 -5.50 9.13
C VAL A 157 4.52 -5.83 8.82
N ASN A 158 3.65 -4.84 8.94
CA ASN A 158 2.20 -4.99 8.77
C ASN A 158 1.72 -4.76 7.31
N LEU A 159 2.64 -4.56 6.36
CA LEU A 159 2.25 -4.53 4.95
C LEU A 159 1.68 -5.88 4.51
N PRO A 160 0.73 -5.90 3.55
CA PRO A 160 0.32 -7.13 2.87
C PRO A 160 1.55 -7.92 2.41
N ALA A 161 1.52 -9.24 2.57
CA ALA A 161 2.72 -10.07 2.46
C ALA A 161 3.43 -9.96 1.10
N LEU A 162 2.65 -9.93 0.00
CA LEU A 162 3.22 -9.79 -1.34
C LEU A 162 3.81 -8.39 -1.56
N LEU A 163 3.14 -7.34 -1.08
CA LEU A 163 3.66 -5.98 -1.13
C LEU A 163 4.91 -5.83 -0.28
N ARG A 164 4.94 -6.46 0.91
CA ARG A 164 6.13 -6.47 1.77
C ARG A 164 7.30 -7.16 1.08
N ALA A 165 7.09 -8.34 0.51
CA ALA A 165 8.11 -9.06 -0.26
C ALA A 165 8.63 -8.21 -1.43
N HIS A 166 7.75 -7.57 -2.19
CA HIS A 166 8.12 -6.65 -3.27
C HIS A 166 9.04 -5.53 -2.77
N ARG A 167 8.71 -4.88 -1.64
CA ARG A 167 9.52 -3.80 -1.05
C ARG A 167 10.84 -4.28 -0.49
N LEU A 168 10.89 -5.48 0.10
CA LEU A 168 12.14 -6.08 0.56
C LEU A 168 13.09 -6.35 -0.61
N ILE A 169 12.60 -6.95 -1.69
CA ILE A 169 13.37 -7.22 -2.91
C ILE A 169 13.84 -5.90 -3.55
N GLU A 170 12.95 -4.90 -3.65
CA GLU A 170 13.31 -3.56 -4.17
C GLU A 170 14.47 -2.92 -3.39
N ARG A 171 14.46 -3.05 -2.08
CA ARG A 171 15.54 -2.48 -1.24
C ARG A 171 16.84 -3.28 -1.34
N ALA A 172 16.73 -4.59 -1.34
CA ALA A 172 17.89 -5.46 -1.50
C ALA A 172 18.62 -5.20 -2.84
N SER A 173 17.86 -5.07 -3.93
CA SER A 173 18.45 -4.82 -5.26
C SER A 173 19.15 -3.46 -5.42
N LYS A 174 18.79 -2.46 -4.61
CA LYS A 174 19.46 -1.13 -4.60
C LYS A 174 20.78 -1.12 -3.83
N SER A 175 21.16 -2.22 -3.17
CA SER A 175 22.25 -2.24 -2.19
C SER A 175 23.42 -3.12 -2.53
N GLY A 176 23.30 -3.94 -3.54
CA GLY A 176 24.34 -4.89 -3.89
C GLY A 176 24.31 -5.30 -5.35
N PRO A 177 25.31 -6.10 -5.79
CA PRO A 177 25.44 -6.61 -7.15
C PRO A 177 24.33 -7.59 -7.56
N ASP A 178 23.36 -7.86 -6.69
CA ASP A 178 22.21 -8.71 -6.95
C ASP A 178 21.11 -7.99 -7.75
N SER A 179 21.45 -7.58 -8.97
CA SER A 179 20.45 -7.58 -10.04
C SER A 179 20.50 -8.98 -10.67
N PRO A 180 19.72 -9.95 -10.22
CA PRO A 180 19.76 -11.26 -10.82
C PRO A 180 19.19 -11.15 -12.23
N ASP A 181 19.91 -11.73 -13.16
CA ASP A 181 19.43 -12.00 -14.50
C ASP A 181 18.05 -12.67 -14.45
N THR A 182 17.20 -12.37 -15.42
CA THR A 182 15.84 -12.94 -15.53
C THR A 182 15.90 -14.47 -15.55
N GLY A 183 16.90 -15.03 -16.24
CA GLY A 183 17.13 -16.47 -16.31
C GLY A 183 17.31 -17.10 -14.93
N ASP A 184 18.20 -16.54 -14.11
CA ASP A 184 18.44 -17.02 -12.74
C ASP A 184 17.17 -16.96 -11.84
N THR A 185 16.30 -15.97 -12.07
CA THR A 185 15.04 -15.87 -11.33
C THR A 185 14.02 -16.93 -11.76
N TRP A 186 13.95 -17.23 -13.06
CA TRP A 186 13.07 -18.27 -13.58
C TRP A 186 13.51 -19.65 -13.13
N ASP A 187 14.80 -19.94 -13.20
CA ASP A 187 15.35 -21.21 -12.75
C ASP A 187 15.07 -21.47 -11.26
N LYS A 188 15.12 -20.43 -10.42
CA LYS A 188 14.72 -20.52 -9.01
C LYS A 188 13.23 -20.80 -8.83
N VAL A 189 12.38 -20.26 -9.69
CA VAL A 189 10.93 -20.59 -9.67
C VAL A 189 10.72 -22.07 -9.99
N LEU A 190 11.42 -22.61 -11.00
CA LEU A 190 11.35 -24.01 -11.37
C LEU A 190 11.90 -24.92 -10.28
N GLU A 191 13.03 -24.58 -9.66
CA GLU A 191 13.61 -25.31 -8.53
C GLU A 191 12.60 -25.42 -7.36
N LYS A 192 11.98 -24.29 -6.98
CA LYS A 192 10.96 -24.28 -5.92
C LYS A 192 9.71 -25.08 -6.28
N PHE A 193 9.29 -25.03 -7.56
CA PHE A 193 8.17 -25.84 -8.05
C PHE A 193 8.46 -27.34 -7.95
N GLU A 194 9.66 -27.80 -8.33
CA GLU A 194 10.07 -29.20 -8.23
C GLU A 194 10.16 -29.68 -6.77
N SER A 195 10.65 -28.82 -5.87
CA SER A 195 10.66 -29.09 -4.42
C SER A 195 9.25 -29.24 -3.87
N LEU A 196 8.29 -28.39 -4.30
CA LEU A 196 6.89 -28.52 -3.95
C LEU A 196 6.27 -29.81 -4.47
N ARG A 197 6.57 -30.19 -5.72
CA ARG A 197 6.12 -31.45 -6.31
C ARG A 197 6.60 -32.66 -5.49
N THR A 198 7.83 -32.63 -5.05
CA THR A 198 8.43 -33.66 -4.19
C THR A 198 7.75 -33.72 -2.83
N ALA A 199 7.51 -32.58 -2.21
CA ALA A 199 6.80 -32.50 -0.93
C ALA A 199 5.39 -33.06 -1.00
N VAL A 200 4.64 -32.79 -2.09
CA VAL A 200 3.31 -33.33 -2.34
C VAL A 200 3.38 -34.86 -2.53
N ALA A 201 4.34 -35.35 -3.34
CA ALA A 201 4.51 -36.79 -3.60
C ALA A 201 4.81 -37.58 -2.31
N ASN A 202 5.58 -36.99 -1.39
CA ASN A 202 5.97 -37.59 -0.12
C ASN A 202 4.98 -37.29 1.03
N ASN A 203 3.93 -36.54 0.78
CA ASN A 203 2.98 -36.05 1.80
C ASN A 203 3.67 -35.32 2.97
N ASP A 204 4.78 -34.61 2.69
CA ASP A 204 5.58 -33.86 3.65
C ASP A 204 5.01 -32.45 3.79
N ARG A 205 4.19 -32.24 4.81
CA ARG A 205 3.51 -30.95 5.08
C ARG A 205 4.49 -29.84 5.48
N ASP A 206 5.54 -30.16 6.22
CA ASP A 206 6.49 -29.16 6.72
C ASP A 206 7.39 -28.67 5.59
N LEU A 207 7.85 -29.56 4.75
CA LEU A 207 8.58 -29.22 3.53
C LEU A 207 7.67 -28.39 2.61
N PHE A 208 6.42 -28.83 2.38
CA PHE A 208 5.47 -28.12 1.55
C PHE A 208 5.26 -26.67 2.02
N GLY A 209 5.05 -26.45 3.31
CA GLY A 209 4.84 -25.10 3.88
C GLY A 209 6.04 -24.19 3.67
N ARG A 210 7.27 -24.69 3.92
CA ARG A 210 8.50 -23.92 3.71
C ARG A 210 8.71 -23.57 2.23
N GLU A 211 8.57 -24.57 1.35
CA GLU A 211 8.82 -24.40 -0.10
C GLU A 211 7.75 -23.51 -0.75
N MET A 212 6.50 -23.59 -0.30
CA MET A 212 5.41 -22.73 -0.78
C MET A 212 5.69 -21.25 -0.46
N GLY A 213 6.16 -20.94 0.75
CA GLY A 213 6.57 -19.58 1.11
C GLY A 213 7.71 -19.07 0.21
N GLY A 214 8.73 -19.90 -0.02
CA GLY A 214 9.84 -19.59 -0.93
C GLY A 214 9.39 -19.40 -2.38
N PHE A 215 8.46 -20.23 -2.84
CA PHE A 215 7.86 -20.13 -4.18
C PHE A 215 7.13 -18.81 -4.38
N PHE A 216 6.26 -18.39 -3.43
CA PHE A 216 5.63 -17.08 -3.49
C PHE A 216 6.65 -15.94 -3.56
N PHE A 217 7.72 -16.01 -2.78
CA PHE A 217 8.77 -14.99 -2.81
C PHE A 217 9.49 -14.92 -4.17
N CYS A 218 9.78 -16.07 -4.78
CA CYS A 218 10.35 -16.14 -6.15
C CYS A 218 9.39 -15.58 -7.20
N LEU A 219 8.08 -15.87 -7.10
CA LEU A 219 7.06 -15.28 -7.98
C LEU A 219 6.98 -13.76 -7.85
N VAL A 220 7.09 -13.21 -6.64
CA VAL A 220 7.15 -11.75 -6.42
C VAL A 220 8.38 -11.16 -7.09
N LYS A 221 9.55 -11.82 -6.99
CA LYS A 221 10.79 -11.40 -7.64
C LYS A 221 10.65 -11.40 -9.16
N LEU A 222 10.06 -12.46 -9.72
CA LEU A 222 9.80 -12.59 -11.15
C LEU A 222 8.84 -11.50 -11.65
N ALA A 223 7.71 -11.31 -10.98
CA ALA A 223 6.74 -10.27 -11.35
C ALA A 223 7.37 -8.86 -11.33
N ARG A 224 8.17 -8.56 -10.30
CA ARG A 224 8.90 -7.31 -10.21
C ARG A 224 9.90 -7.11 -11.36
N HIS A 225 10.60 -8.17 -11.77
CA HIS A 225 11.50 -8.10 -12.92
C HIS A 225 10.78 -7.65 -14.20
N TRP A 226 9.53 -8.07 -14.38
CA TRP A 226 8.66 -7.64 -15.48
C TRP A 226 7.94 -6.30 -15.21
N GLY A 227 8.29 -5.56 -14.15
CA GLY A 227 7.72 -4.27 -13.82
C GLY A 227 6.34 -4.34 -13.15
N PHE A 228 5.88 -5.53 -12.75
CA PHE A 228 4.58 -5.70 -12.11
C PHE A 228 4.65 -5.66 -10.57
N ASN A 229 3.57 -5.18 -9.97
CA ASN A 229 3.33 -5.31 -8.53
C ASN A 229 2.49 -6.56 -8.25
N SER A 230 3.05 -7.51 -7.51
CA SER A 230 2.41 -8.82 -7.25
C SER A 230 1.12 -8.72 -6.43
N GLU A 231 1.02 -7.76 -5.52
CA GLU A 231 -0.22 -7.49 -4.76
C GLU A 231 -1.33 -7.06 -5.69
N HIS A 232 -1.04 -6.13 -6.62
CA HIS A 232 -2.00 -5.68 -7.63
C HIS A 232 -2.42 -6.82 -8.57
N LEU A 233 -1.47 -7.64 -9.04
CA LEU A 233 -1.79 -8.79 -9.89
C LEU A 233 -2.75 -9.76 -9.21
N LEU A 234 -2.51 -10.09 -7.92
CA LEU A 234 -3.37 -11.00 -7.19
C LEU A 234 -4.74 -10.37 -6.89
N ARG A 235 -4.81 -9.08 -6.58
CA ARG A 235 -6.08 -8.35 -6.44
C ARG A 235 -6.90 -8.39 -7.72
N THR A 236 -6.27 -8.21 -8.88
CA THR A 236 -6.94 -8.34 -10.18
C THR A 236 -7.48 -9.75 -10.41
N ALA A 237 -6.67 -10.78 -10.14
CA ALA A 237 -7.10 -12.17 -10.23
C ALA A 237 -8.27 -12.49 -9.27
N ASN A 238 -8.27 -11.93 -8.06
CA ASN A 238 -9.38 -12.06 -7.10
C ASN A 238 -10.66 -11.43 -7.66
N LYS A 239 -10.61 -10.22 -8.25
CA LYS A 239 -11.77 -9.57 -8.90
C LYS A 239 -12.33 -10.43 -10.04
N GLU A 240 -11.45 -10.97 -10.88
CA GLU A 240 -11.87 -11.88 -11.95
C GLU A 240 -12.51 -13.17 -11.42
N PHE A 241 -12.00 -13.71 -10.33
CA PHE A 241 -12.59 -14.88 -9.67
C PHE A 241 -13.99 -14.57 -9.13
N ILE A 242 -14.16 -13.45 -8.42
CA ILE A 242 -15.46 -12.99 -7.89
C ILE A 242 -16.46 -12.83 -9.05
N HIS A 243 -16.09 -12.10 -10.10
CA HIS A 243 -16.96 -11.87 -11.25
C HIS A 243 -17.39 -13.19 -11.92
N ARG A 244 -16.48 -14.13 -12.12
CA ARG A 244 -16.81 -15.47 -12.65
C ARG A 244 -17.76 -16.22 -11.74
N PHE A 245 -17.53 -16.16 -10.42
CA PHE A 245 -18.38 -16.82 -9.44
C PHE A 245 -19.80 -16.23 -9.43
N GLU A 246 -19.93 -14.91 -9.44
CA GLU A 246 -21.23 -14.23 -9.47
C GLU A 246 -22.02 -14.52 -10.76
N ASN A 247 -21.35 -14.52 -11.91
CA ASN A 247 -21.98 -14.88 -13.19
C ASN A 247 -22.51 -16.31 -13.15
N MET A 248 -21.72 -17.23 -12.65
CA MET A 248 -22.12 -18.62 -12.47
C MET A 248 -23.29 -18.77 -11.47
N ALA A 249 -23.29 -18.05 -10.36
CA ALA A 249 -24.36 -18.04 -9.39
C ALA A 249 -25.68 -17.55 -10.02
N ARG A 250 -25.62 -16.46 -10.81
CA ARG A 250 -26.80 -15.94 -11.56
C ARG A 250 -27.34 -16.93 -12.59
N GLU A 251 -26.49 -17.62 -13.33
CA GLU A 251 -26.91 -18.66 -14.29
C GLU A 251 -27.61 -19.83 -13.57
N LEU A 252 -27.16 -20.21 -12.39
CA LEU A 252 -27.78 -21.25 -11.58
C LEU A 252 -29.15 -20.85 -11.01
N GLU A 253 -29.30 -19.59 -10.59
CA GLU A 253 -30.58 -19.04 -10.11
C GLU A 253 -31.62 -18.99 -11.23
N VAL A 254 -31.24 -18.52 -12.41
CA VAL A 254 -32.11 -18.50 -13.61
C VAL A 254 -32.54 -19.92 -14.01
N SER A 255 -31.68 -20.91 -13.78
CA SER A 255 -31.96 -22.34 -14.12
C SER A 255 -32.86 -23.05 -13.11
N GLY A 256 -33.32 -22.39 -12.05
CA GLY A 256 -34.32 -22.94 -11.10
C GLY A 256 -33.84 -24.09 -10.22
N ILE A 257 -32.53 -24.26 -10.04
CA ILE A 257 -31.95 -25.46 -9.39
C ILE A 257 -31.81 -25.27 -7.88
N LYS A 258 -32.64 -26.00 -7.11
CA LYS A 258 -32.77 -25.85 -5.67
C LYS A 258 -31.95 -26.82 -4.79
N THR A 259 -31.18 -27.76 -5.31
CA THR A 259 -30.46 -28.76 -4.51
C THR A 259 -28.95 -28.60 -4.54
N VAL A 260 -28.30 -28.73 -3.37
CA VAL A 260 -26.85 -28.53 -3.17
C VAL A 260 -25.99 -29.48 -4.03
N LYS A 261 -26.40 -30.72 -4.25
CA LYS A 261 -25.68 -31.70 -5.07
C LYS A 261 -25.74 -31.36 -6.57
N SER A 262 -26.89 -30.97 -7.08
CA SER A 262 -27.07 -30.56 -8.47
C SER A 262 -26.38 -29.20 -8.75
N LYS A 263 -26.31 -28.31 -7.75
CA LYS A 263 -25.52 -27.07 -7.83
C LYS A 263 -24.02 -27.35 -8.02
N GLN A 264 -23.44 -28.30 -7.30
CA GLN A 264 -22.02 -28.63 -7.41
C GLN A 264 -21.62 -29.22 -8.78
N GLU A 265 -22.41 -30.12 -9.34
CA GLU A 265 -22.13 -30.71 -10.66
C GLU A 265 -22.32 -29.74 -11.79
N GLN A 266 -23.28 -28.82 -11.70
CA GLN A 266 -23.51 -27.80 -12.72
C GLN A 266 -22.51 -26.66 -12.59
N MET A 267 -22.10 -26.31 -11.39
CA MET A 267 -21.00 -25.39 -11.12
C MET A 267 -19.70 -25.88 -11.77
N LYS A 268 -19.42 -27.18 -11.71
CA LYS A 268 -18.28 -27.79 -12.39
C LYS A 268 -18.39 -27.72 -13.91
N ARG A 269 -19.58 -28.00 -14.47
CA ARG A 269 -19.85 -27.89 -15.92
C ARG A 269 -19.82 -26.45 -16.46
N ALA A 270 -20.27 -25.46 -15.67
CA ALA A 270 -20.19 -24.05 -16.02
C ALA A 270 -18.74 -23.54 -16.02
N LEU A 271 -17.92 -23.95 -15.04
CA LEU A 271 -16.48 -23.67 -14.97
C LEU A 271 -15.71 -24.26 -16.18
N ASP A 272 -16.04 -25.47 -16.59
CA ASP A 272 -15.43 -26.13 -17.74
C ASP A 272 -15.77 -25.42 -19.05
N LYS A 273 -17.03 -24.98 -19.24
CA LYS A 273 -17.44 -24.18 -20.40
C LYS A 273 -16.77 -22.80 -20.51
N VAL A 274 -16.44 -22.17 -19.38
CA VAL A 274 -15.73 -20.89 -19.38
C VAL A 274 -14.24 -21.06 -19.72
N LYS A 275 -13.65 -22.21 -19.38
CA LYS A 275 -12.27 -22.57 -19.79
C LYS A 275 -12.16 -22.79 -21.29
N ASP A 276 -13.13 -23.47 -21.92
CA ASP A 276 -13.15 -23.78 -23.35
C ASP A 276 -13.39 -22.56 -24.26
N ARG A 277 -13.90 -21.45 -23.72
CA ARG A 277 -14.09 -20.21 -24.51
C ARG A 277 -12.85 -19.29 -24.59
N ARG A 278 -11.70 -19.70 -23.97
CA ARG A 278 -10.45 -18.95 -23.97
C ARG A 278 -9.29 -19.65 -24.71
N LEU A 279 -9.57 -20.69 -25.48
CA LEU A 279 -8.70 -21.25 -26.53
C LEU A 279 -9.25 -20.78 -27.91
#